data_5085ae9236c96adac65790c29059f30e
#
_entry.id   5085ae9236c96adac65790c29059f30e
#
_cell.length_a   1.000
_cell.length_b   1.000
_cell.length_c   1.000
_cell.angle_alpha   90.00
_cell.angle_beta   90.00
_cell.angle_gamma   90.00
#
_symmetry.space_group_name_H-M   'P 1'
#
loop_
_entity.id
_entity.type
_entity.pdbx_description
1 polymer ?
#
loop_
_entity_poly.entity_id
_entity_poly.type
_entity_poly.pdbx_seq_one_letter_code
_entity_poly.pdbx_strand_id
1 'polypeptide(L)'
;MISVQSFTANPYQENAYVLFDESNECIIIDPGAYTSQEQNELSHFIESSQLKPVRLLNTHCHIDHVLGNAFVHSMYGLLPEFHSLELELLHAIPGYAPQMGIRYELSPLPETFLPETGNITFGQSSLELIFAPGHSPGHLCFYSLADNFLIGGDVLFYQSIGRTDLPGGNHQQLVDNIKHKLFNLPTDCVVYPGHGPSTQIGFEKAHNPFLL
;
A
#
# COMPACT_ATOMS: atom_id res chain seq x y z
N MET A 1 16.35 10.04 7.15
CA MET A 1 16.29 9.00 6.08
C MET A 1 15.22 7.98 6.46
N ILE A 2 14.37 7.59 5.52
CA ILE A 2 13.33 6.57 5.74
C ILE A 2 13.90 5.18 5.48
N SER A 3 13.74 4.29 6.45
CA SER A 3 13.99 2.86 6.30
C SER A 3 12.70 2.15 5.90
N VAL A 4 12.80 1.16 5.01
CA VAL A 4 11.68 0.36 4.51
C VAL A 4 11.86 -1.09 4.93
N GLN A 5 10.90 -1.64 5.67
CA GLN A 5 10.82 -3.07 5.97
C GLN A 5 9.56 -3.64 5.33
N SER A 6 9.71 -4.73 4.58
CA SER A 6 8.58 -5.42 3.95
C SER A 6 8.28 -6.75 4.64
N PHE A 7 7.01 -7.15 4.60
CA PHE A 7 6.49 -8.43 5.08
C PHE A 7 5.58 -9.00 4.00
N THR A 8 5.90 -10.16 3.46
CA THR A 8 5.00 -10.82 2.52
C THR A 8 4.01 -11.67 3.31
N ALA A 9 2.73 -11.39 3.18
CA ALA A 9 1.67 -11.95 3.99
C ALA A 9 0.53 -12.54 3.15
N ASN A 10 -0.38 -13.25 3.81
CA ASN A 10 -1.62 -13.84 3.30
C ASN A 10 -1.48 -14.76 2.08
N PRO A 11 -2.57 -15.47 1.66
CA PRO A 11 -2.51 -16.39 0.52
C PRO A 11 -2.22 -15.73 -0.84
N TYR A 12 -2.34 -14.40 -0.93
CA TYR A 12 -2.07 -13.64 -2.16
C TYR A 12 -0.63 -13.15 -2.27
N GLN A 13 0.21 -13.40 -1.21
CA GLN A 13 1.60 -12.94 -1.15
C GLN A 13 1.70 -11.42 -1.32
N GLU A 14 0.81 -10.71 -0.64
CA GLU A 14 0.81 -9.25 -0.58
C GLU A 14 2.00 -8.78 0.26
N ASN A 15 2.58 -7.63 -0.09
CA ASN A 15 3.68 -6.97 0.60
C ASN A 15 3.17 -5.83 1.47
N ALA A 16 3.07 -6.07 2.76
CA ALA A 16 2.91 -5.04 3.78
C ALA A 16 4.24 -4.31 4.04
N TYR A 17 4.18 -3.01 4.37
CA TYR A 17 5.37 -2.20 4.62
C TYR A 17 5.31 -1.50 5.97
N VAL A 18 6.46 -1.46 6.66
CA VAL A 18 6.70 -0.56 7.80
C VAL A 18 7.77 0.44 7.38
N LEU A 19 7.41 1.71 7.35
CA LEU A 19 8.34 2.80 7.09
C LEU A 19 8.65 3.50 8.40
N PHE A 20 9.92 3.75 8.68
CA PHE A 20 10.36 4.38 9.93
C PHE A 20 11.60 5.26 9.71
N ASP A 21 11.80 6.23 10.59
CA ASP A 21 12.95 7.11 10.56
C ASP A 21 13.69 7.18 11.91
N GLU A 22 14.65 8.07 12.01
CA GLU A 22 15.51 8.26 13.19
C GLU A 22 14.75 8.74 14.45
N SER A 23 13.48 9.14 14.32
CA SER A 23 12.61 9.48 15.45
C SER A 23 12.02 8.27 16.17
N ASN A 24 12.19 7.06 15.58
CA ASN A 24 11.49 5.83 15.93
C ASN A 24 9.98 5.86 15.69
N GLU A 25 9.41 6.92 15.16
CA GLU A 25 8.04 6.86 14.65
C GLU A 25 7.99 6.05 13.35
N CYS A 26 6.93 5.26 13.20
CA CYS A 26 6.72 4.46 12.00
C CYS A 26 5.28 4.53 11.51
N ILE A 27 5.11 4.26 10.22
CA ILE A 27 3.81 4.06 9.59
C ILE A 27 3.72 2.64 9.05
N ILE A 28 2.53 2.05 9.13
CA ILE A 28 2.22 0.73 8.61
C ILE A 28 1.38 0.94 7.35
N ILE A 29 1.79 0.34 6.23
CA ILE A 29 1.12 0.47 4.94
C ILE A 29 0.68 -0.92 4.48
N ASP A 30 -0.59 -1.03 4.09
CA ASP A 30 -1.23 -2.24 3.58
C ASP A 30 -0.94 -3.47 4.47
N PRO A 31 -1.39 -3.50 5.73
CA PRO A 31 -1.12 -4.65 6.59
C PRO A 31 -1.94 -5.86 6.14
N GLY A 32 -1.39 -6.66 5.24
CA GLY A 32 -2.02 -7.90 4.80
C GLY A 32 -1.93 -9.07 5.78
N ALA A 33 -1.40 -8.85 7.00
CA ALA A 33 -1.17 -9.88 8.02
C ALA A 33 -2.46 -10.59 8.44
N TYR A 34 -2.68 -11.79 7.89
CA TYR A 34 -3.90 -12.58 8.04
C TYR A 34 -3.80 -13.63 9.15
N THR A 35 -2.70 -14.36 9.20
CA THR A 35 -2.49 -15.40 10.21
C THR A 35 -1.87 -14.82 11.48
N SER A 36 -2.08 -15.51 12.62
CA SER A 36 -1.44 -15.11 13.87
C SER A 36 0.09 -15.10 13.78
N GLN A 37 0.69 -15.93 12.92
CA GLN A 37 2.12 -15.92 12.70
C GLN A 37 2.56 -14.62 12.02
N GLU A 38 1.89 -14.22 10.93
CA GLU A 38 2.18 -12.98 10.19
C GLU A 38 1.98 -11.74 11.09
N GLN A 39 0.90 -11.74 11.90
CA GLN A 39 0.63 -10.69 12.89
C GLN A 39 1.74 -10.60 13.95
N ASN A 40 2.22 -11.74 14.44
CA ASN A 40 3.33 -11.80 15.38
C ASN A 40 4.66 -11.34 14.75
N GLU A 41 4.92 -11.67 13.49
CA GLU A 41 6.12 -11.22 12.78
C GLU A 41 6.14 -9.69 12.65
N LEU A 42 5.02 -9.08 12.26
CA LEU A 42 4.87 -7.62 12.16
C LEU A 42 5.04 -6.95 13.53
N SER A 43 4.32 -7.42 14.56
CA SER A 43 4.38 -6.80 15.90
C SER A 43 5.74 -7.01 16.56
N HIS A 44 6.35 -8.19 16.41
CA HIS A 44 7.69 -8.45 16.94
C HIS A 44 8.76 -7.55 16.32
N PHE A 45 8.70 -7.29 15.01
CA PHE A 45 9.61 -6.35 14.36
C PHE A 45 9.47 -4.94 14.95
N ILE A 46 8.24 -4.45 15.08
CA ILE A 46 7.94 -3.12 15.64
C ILE A 46 8.46 -3.00 17.08
N GLU A 47 8.18 -4.01 17.92
CA GLU A 47 8.60 -4.03 19.32
C GLU A 47 10.12 -4.15 19.47
N SER A 48 10.75 -5.11 18.77
CA SER A 48 12.20 -5.34 18.86
C SER A 48 13.03 -4.17 18.33
N SER A 49 12.49 -3.45 17.35
CA SER A 49 13.06 -2.23 16.80
C SER A 49 12.71 -0.96 17.61
N GLN A 50 11.94 -1.09 18.69
CA GLN A 50 11.49 0.02 19.54
C GLN A 50 10.74 1.12 18.75
N LEU A 51 10.01 0.74 17.71
CA LEU A 51 9.27 1.65 16.87
C LEU A 51 7.92 2.00 17.50
N LYS A 52 7.44 3.21 17.19
CA LYS A 52 6.15 3.74 17.61
C LYS A 52 5.26 3.94 16.39
N PRO A 53 4.30 3.02 16.13
CA PRO A 53 3.33 3.21 15.06
C PRO A 53 2.46 4.45 15.30
N VAL A 54 2.41 5.34 14.32
CA VAL A 54 1.65 6.60 14.41
C VAL A 54 0.56 6.72 13.34
N ARG A 55 0.64 5.93 12.26
CA ARG A 55 -0.37 5.91 11.21
C ARG A 55 -0.51 4.51 10.61
N LEU A 56 -1.73 4.20 10.17
CA LEU A 56 -2.08 3.05 9.36
C LEU A 56 -2.61 3.56 8.02
N LEU A 57 -1.94 3.23 6.94
CA LEU A 57 -2.29 3.68 5.59
C LEU A 57 -2.68 2.49 4.72
N ASN A 58 -3.65 2.67 3.82
CA ASN A 58 -3.87 1.73 2.74
C ASN A 58 -3.73 2.43 1.39
N THR A 59 -2.96 1.82 0.47
CA THR A 59 -2.87 2.28 -0.92
C THR A 59 -4.22 2.16 -1.60
N HIS A 60 -4.92 1.07 -1.31
CA HIS A 60 -6.29 0.77 -1.76
C HIS A 60 -6.94 -0.28 -0.84
N CYS A 61 -8.21 -0.62 -1.07
CA CYS A 61 -8.96 -1.49 -0.17
C CYS A 61 -9.38 -2.83 -0.83
N HIS A 62 -8.52 -3.46 -1.63
CA HIS A 62 -8.70 -4.88 -1.93
C HIS A 62 -8.41 -5.72 -0.68
N ILE A 63 -9.05 -6.89 -0.60
CA ILE A 63 -9.11 -7.67 0.64
C ILE A 63 -7.73 -7.99 1.21
N ASP A 64 -6.79 -8.35 0.38
CA ASP A 64 -5.43 -8.74 0.77
C ASP A 64 -4.60 -7.61 1.38
N HIS A 65 -4.88 -6.35 1.02
CA HIS A 65 -4.22 -5.17 1.58
C HIS A 65 -4.79 -4.69 2.92
N VAL A 66 -5.98 -5.20 3.31
CA VAL A 66 -6.69 -4.74 4.50
C VAL A 66 -6.98 -5.85 5.53
N LEU A 67 -6.48 -7.08 5.29
CA LEU A 67 -6.71 -8.22 6.19
C LEU A 67 -6.19 -7.99 7.62
N GLY A 68 -5.13 -7.22 7.77
CA GLY A 68 -4.53 -6.89 9.06
C GLY A 68 -4.99 -5.57 9.68
N ASN A 69 -5.88 -4.80 9.04
CA ASN A 69 -6.33 -3.51 9.59
C ASN A 69 -6.93 -3.64 10.99
N ALA A 70 -7.79 -4.65 11.20
CA ALA A 70 -8.40 -4.91 12.51
C ALA A 70 -7.35 -5.26 13.58
N PHE A 71 -6.34 -6.05 13.23
CA PHE A 71 -5.22 -6.37 14.11
C PHE A 71 -4.41 -5.12 14.48
N VAL A 72 -4.01 -4.29 13.49
CA VAL A 72 -3.25 -3.06 13.73
C VAL A 72 -4.05 -2.10 14.61
N HIS A 73 -5.36 -1.96 14.35
CA HIS A 73 -6.23 -1.16 15.21
C HIS A 73 -6.29 -1.70 16.65
N SER A 74 -6.49 -3.00 16.81
CA SER A 74 -6.56 -3.63 18.14
C SER A 74 -5.26 -3.47 18.94
N MET A 75 -4.11 -3.57 18.25
CA MET A 75 -2.79 -3.55 18.88
C MET A 75 -2.31 -2.13 19.19
N TYR A 76 -2.53 -1.18 18.27
CA TYR A 76 -1.94 0.17 18.33
C TYR A 76 -2.96 1.30 18.41
N GLY A 77 -4.27 1.01 18.31
CA GLY A 77 -5.34 2.02 18.34
C GLY A 77 -5.42 2.87 17.07
N LEU A 78 -4.72 2.50 15.99
CA LEU A 78 -4.70 3.26 14.75
C LEU A 78 -5.91 2.95 13.88
N LEU A 79 -6.50 3.97 13.28
CA LEU A 79 -7.53 3.83 12.26
C LEU A 79 -6.90 3.91 10.87
N PRO A 80 -7.42 3.17 9.87
CA PRO A 80 -6.89 3.21 8.53
C PRO A 80 -7.16 4.57 7.87
N GLU A 81 -6.22 5.00 7.04
CA GLU A 81 -6.34 6.19 6.22
C GLU A 81 -6.14 5.78 4.75
N PHE A 82 -7.12 6.06 3.92
CA PHE A 82 -7.13 5.77 2.48
C PHE A 82 -8.01 6.79 1.74
N HIS A 83 -8.01 6.74 0.40
CA HIS A 83 -8.85 7.63 -0.40
C HIS A 83 -10.33 7.26 -0.32
N SER A 84 -11.23 8.25 -0.27
CA SER A 84 -12.67 8.02 -0.06
C SER A 84 -13.34 7.10 -1.09
N LEU A 85 -12.84 7.06 -2.32
CA LEU A 85 -13.36 6.17 -3.36
C LEU A 85 -13.13 4.68 -3.09
N GLU A 86 -12.27 4.33 -2.12
CA GLU A 86 -12.00 2.95 -1.70
C GLU A 86 -13.06 2.41 -0.71
N LEU A 87 -13.88 3.29 -0.14
CA LEU A 87 -14.84 2.91 0.92
C LEU A 87 -15.84 1.84 0.45
N GLU A 88 -16.33 1.94 -0.79
CA GLU A 88 -17.25 0.95 -1.36
C GLU A 88 -16.60 -0.43 -1.51
N LEU A 89 -15.31 -0.49 -1.88
CA LEU A 89 -14.57 -1.75 -1.95
C LEU A 89 -14.43 -2.36 -0.56
N LEU A 90 -14.07 -1.57 0.44
CA LEU A 90 -13.95 -2.04 1.83
C LEU A 90 -15.28 -2.59 2.34
N HIS A 91 -16.38 -1.90 2.11
CA HIS A 91 -17.72 -2.34 2.52
C HIS A 91 -18.19 -3.62 1.82
N ALA A 92 -17.71 -3.89 0.61
CA ALA A 92 -18.07 -5.10 -0.13
C ALA A 92 -17.41 -6.39 0.40
N ILE A 93 -16.26 -6.27 1.09
CA ILE A 93 -15.44 -7.42 1.51
C ILE A 93 -16.23 -8.47 2.31
N PRO A 94 -17.02 -8.11 3.34
CA PRO A 94 -17.76 -9.11 4.12
C PRO A 94 -18.71 -9.97 3.29
N GLY A 95 -19.19 -9.44 2.16
CA GLY A 95 -20.11 -10.14 1.26
C GLY A 95 -19.46 -11.23 0.42
N TYR A 96 -18.17 -11.07 0.06
CA TYR A 96 -17.48 -12.02 -0.82
C TYR A 96 -16.37 -12.82 -0.14
N ALA A 97 -15.75 -12.33 0.94
CA ALA A 97 -14.64 -13.00 1.63
C ALA A 97 -14.95 -14.47 2.00
N PRO A 98 -16.15 -14.82 2.53
CA PRO A 98 -16.47 -16.22 2.82
C PRO A 98 -16.46 -17.13 1.58
N GLN A 99 -16.82 -16.60 0.40
CA GLN A 99 -16.81 -17.36 -0.87
C GLN A 99 -15.38 -17.65 -1.34
N MET A 100 -14.41 -16.83 -0.90
CA MET A 100 -12.97 -17.03 -1.15
C MET A 100 -12.31 -17.91 -0.06
N GLY A 101 -13.07 -18.37 0.93
CA GLY A 101 -12.55 -19.15 2.06
C GLY A 101 -11.76 -18.30 3.07
N ILE A 102 -11.93 -16.98 3.05
CA ILE A 102 -11.23 -16.05 3.94
C ILE A 102 -12.14 -15.67 5.11
N ARG A 103 -11.62 -15.84 6.33
CA ARG A 103 -12.22 -15.29 7.52
C ARG A 103 -11.79 -13.82 7.66
N TYR A 104 -12.63 -12.90 7.23
CA TYR A 104 -12.36 -11.49 7.32
C TYR A 104 -12.79 -10.90 8.67
N GLU A 105 -11.86 -10.30 9.38
CA GLU A 105 -12.15 -9.44 10.52
C GLU A 105 -12.40 -8.02 10.01
N LEU A 106 -13.54 -7.43 10.41
CA LEU A 106 -13.96 -6.13 9.89
C LEU A 106 -12.89 -5.06 10.17
N SER A 107 -12.37 -4.47 9.11
CA SER A 107 -11.54 -3.28 9.22
C SER A 107 -12.31 -2.15 9.89
N PRO A 108 -11.72 -1.42 10.85
CA PRO A 108 -12.32 -0.18 11.31
C PRO A 108 -12.47 0.80 10.15
N LEU A 109 -13.42 1.72 10.28
CA LEU A 109 -13.60 2.79 9.29
C LEU A 109 -12.65 3.96 9.57
N PRO A 110 -12.22 4.69 8.55
CA PRO A 110 -11.37 5.87 8.71
C PRO A 110 -12.15 7.01 9.38
N GLU A 111 -11.47 7.81 10.20
CA GLU A 111 -12.00 9.11 10.64
C GLU A 111 -11.83 10.18 9.56
N THR A 112 -10.77 10.09 8.79
CA THR A 112 -10.43 11.03 7.72
C THR A 112 -9.97 10.28 6.48
N PHE A 113 -10.28 10.81 5.31
CA PHE A 113 -9.81 10.28 4.04
C PHE A 113 -8.57 11.03 3.56
N LEU A 114 -7.67 10.30 2.90
CA LEU A 114 -6.53 10.91 2.24
C LEU A 114 -6.99 11.63 0.95
N PRO A 115 -6.46 12.83 0.66
CA PRO A 115 -6.72 13.53 -0.59
C PRO A 115 -5.93 12.93 -1.76
N GLU A 116 -6.26 13.35 -2.97
CA GLU A 116 -5.55 12.92 -4.19
C GLU A 116 -4.10 13.41 -4.26
N THR A 117 -3.79 14.52 -3.60
CA THR A 117 -2.47 15.18 -3.59
C THR A 117 -2.18 15.76 -2.22
N GLY A 118 -0.91 16.00 -1.94
CA GLY A 118 -0.42 16.56 -0.68
C GLY A 118 0.64 15.67 -0.07
N ASN A 119 0.95 15.94 1.19
CA ASN A 119 1.96 15.18 1.92
C ASN A 119 1.37 14.59 3.20
N ILE A 120 1.86 13.40 3.54
CA ILE A 120 1.70 12.79 4.85
C ILE A 120 3.04 12.83 5.58
N THR A 121 3.00 13.02 6.90
CA THR A 121 4.21 13.14 7.71
C THR A 121 4.19 12.12 8.84
N PHE A 122 5.38 11.68 9.24
CA PHE A 122 5.64 10.91 10.45
C PHE A 122 7.09 11.19 10.88
N GLY A 123 7.34 11.29 12.18
CA GLY A 123 8.65 11.65 12.70
C GLY A 123 9.20 12.92 12.06
N GLN A 124 10.33 12.80 11.40
CA GLN A 124 10.98 13.88 10.63
C GLN A 124 10.83 13.71 9.11
N SER A 125 10.00 12.75 8.70
CA SER A 125 9.88 12.31 7.31
C SER A 125 8.54 12.72 6.69
N SER A 126 8.52 12.76 5.36
CA SER A 126 7.33 13.12 4.57
C SER A 126 7.25 12.26 3.31
N LEU A 127 6.04 11.86 2.96
CA LEU A 127 5.71 11.18 1.72
C LEU A 127 4.68 12.00 0.93
N GLU A 128 4.91 12.17 -0.36
CA GLU A 128 3.98 12.80 -1.29
C GLU A 128 2.92 11.78 -1.73
N LEU A 129 1.66 12.22 -1.80
CA LEU A 129 0.54 11.42 -2.30
C LEU A 129 0.47 11.52 -3.82
N ILE A 130 0.46 10.38 -4.50
CA ILE A 130 0.25 10.28 -5.94
C ILE A 130 -1.03 9.49 -6.19
N PHE A 131 -2.09 10.18 -6.60
CA PHE A 131 -3.35 9.53 -6.98
C PHE A 131 -3.22 8.84 -8.33
N ALA A 132 -3.30 7.49 -8.32
CA ALA A 132 -3.06 6.65 -9.49
C ALA A 132 -4.16 5.58 -9.67
N PRO A 133 -5.42 5.97 -9.83
CA PRO A 133 -6.51 5.03 -10.03
C PRO A 133 -6.39 4.23 -11.33
N GLY A 134 -7.11 3.11 -11.39
CA GLY A 134 -7.19 2.22 -12.55
C GLY A 134 -7.11 0.75 -12.18
N HIS A 135 -6.30 0.37 -11.18
CA HIS A 135 -6.42 -0.92 -10.51
C HIS A 135 -7.62 -0.93 -9.57
N SER A 136 -7.73 0.09 -8.75
CA SER A 136 -8.90 0.44 -7.93
C SER A 136 -9.28 1.91 -8.12
N PRO A 137 -10.47 2.34 -7.72
CA PRO A 137 -10.97 3.69 -8.04
C PRO A 137 -10.27 4.80 -7.23
N GLY A 138 -9.75 4.49 -6.04
CA GLY A 138 -9.14 5.44 -5.13
C GLY A 138 -7.65 5.22 -4.89
N HIS A 139 -6.96 4.43 -5.73
CA HIS A 139 -5.59 4.02 -5.48
C HIS A 139 -4.63 5.19 -5.28
N LEU A 140 -3.90 5.16 -4.17
CA LEU A 140 -2.83 6.10 -3.83
C LEU A 140 -1.48 5.38 -3.79
N CYS A 141 -0.46 6.03 -4.34
CA CYS A 141 0.93 5.66 -4.11
C CYS A 141 1.57 6.68 -3.17
N PHE A 142 2.60 6.28 -2.41
CA PHE A 142 3.30 7.12 -1.45
C PHE A 142 4.76 7.28 -1.86
N TYR A 143 5.15 8.50 -2.25
CA TYR A 143 6.48 8.80 -2.79
C TYR A 143 7.37 9.53 -1.77
N SER A 144 8.56 9.00 -1.49
CA SER A 144 9.60 9.72 -0.77
C SER A 144 10.52 10.45 -1.74
N LEU A 145 10.37 11.76 -1.82
CA LEU A 145 11.25 12.61 -2.62
C LEU A 145 12.70 12.60 -2.06
N ALA A 146 12.83 12.59 -0.74
CA ALA A 146 14.14 12.67 -0.08
C ALA A 146 14.96 11.37 -0.22
N ASP A 147 14.29 10.22 -0.20
CA ASP A 147 14.92 8.90 -0.22
C ASP A 147 14.74 8.19 -1.57
N ASN A 148 14.06 8.84 -2.54
CA ASN A 148 13.87 8.42 -3.92
C ASN A 148 13.28 7.00 -4.05
N PHE A 149 12.16 6.75 -3.34
CA PHE A 149 11.40 5.52 -3.50
C PHE A 149 9.88 5.76 -3.54
N LEU A 150 9.14 4.80 -4.07
CA LEU A 150 7.70 4.79 -4.19
C LEU A 150 7.13 3.51 -3.56
N ILE A 151 6.18 3.63 -2.62
CA ILE A 151 5.28 2.54 -2.29
C ILE A 151 4.16 2.58 -3.32
N GLY A 152 4.18 1.61 -4.23
CA GLY A 152 3.36 1.63 -5.44
C GLY A 152 2.01 0.95 -5.29
N GLY A 153 1.81 0.15 -4.22
CA GLY A 153 0.65 -0.74 -4.16
C GLY A 153 0.53 -1.55 -5.45
N ASP A 154 -0.68 -1.65 -5.99
CA ASP A 154 -0.98 -2.47 -7.16
C ASP A 154 -1.05 -1.67 -8.47
N VAL A 155 -0.17 -0.68 -8.63
CA VAL A 155 -0.08 0.10 -9.87
C VAL A 155 0.99 -0.45 -10.80
N LEU A 156 2.24 -0.59 -10.32
CA LEU A 156 3.39 -0.97 -11.14
C LEU A 156 4.19 -2.07 -10.46
N PHE A 157 4.37 -3.19 -11.16
CA PHE A 157 5.12 -4.36 -10.72
C PHE A 157 6.35 -4.59 -11.59
N TYR A 158 7.25 -5.47 -11.14
CA TYR A 158 8.36 -5.94 -11.95
C TYR A 158 7.85 -6.62 -13.23
N GLN A 159 8.07 -5.96 -14.38
CA GLN A 159 7.62 -6.38 -15.70
C GLN A 159 6.10 -6.64 -15.82
N SER A 160 5.30 -5.98 -14.98
CA SER A 160 3.84 -6.13 -14.97
C SER A 160 3.16 -4.86 -14.47
N ILE A 161 1.83 -4.86 -14.49
CA ILE A 161 0.97 -3.82 -13.92
C ILE A 161 -0.19 -4.46 -13.15
N GLY A 162 -0.86 -3.70 -12.31
CA GLY A 162 -2.05 -4.15 -11.61
C GLY A 162 -3.15 -4.62 -12.57
N ARG A 163 -3.93 -5.62 -12.13
CA ARG A 163 -5.12 -6.06 -12.87
C ARG A 163 -6.19 -4.97 -12.83
N THR A 164 -7.06 -4.98 -13.84
CA THR A 164 -8.09 -3.94 -14.01
C THR A 164 -9.48 -4.51 -14.30
N ASP A 165 -9.66 -5.80 -14.05
CA ASP A 165 -10.90 -6.55 -14.29
C ASP A 165 -11.78 -6.71 -13.02
N LEU A 166 -11.35 -6.13 -11.89
CA LEU A 166 -12.12 -6.08 -10.65
C LEU A 166 -13.04 -4.84 -10.62
N PRO A 167 -14.04 -4.81 -9.72
CA PRO A 167 -14.94 -3.66 -9.59
C PRO A 167 -14.19 -2.35 -9.41
N GLY A 168 -14.51 -1.34 -10.23
CA GLY A 168 -13.84 -0.04 -10.23
C GLY A 168 -12.54 0.00 -11.05
N GLY A 169 -12.08 -1.12 -11.62
CA GLY A 169 -10.89 -1.18 -12.46
C GLY A 169 -11.09 -0.53 -13.82
N ASN A 170 -10.01 0.09 -14.34
CA ASN A 170 -9.97 0.74 -15.65
C ASN A 170 -8.56 0.68 -16.23
N HIS A 171 -8.38 -0.18 -17.24
CA HIS A 171 -7.06 -0.44 -17.82
C HIS A 171 -6.42 0.81 -18.44
N GLN A 172 -7.18 1.56 -19.23
CA GLN A 172 -6.64 2.77 -19.88
C GLN A 172 -6.20 3.80 -18.85
N GLN A 173 -7.01 4.00 -17.80
CA GLN A 173 -6.69 4.91 -16.72
C GLN A 173 -5.42 4.50 -15.96
N LEU A 174 -5.24 3.20 -15.68
CA LEU A 174 -4.04 2.68 -15.04
C LEU A 174 -2.80 2.97 -15.89
N VAL A 175 -2.83 2.61 -17.17
CA VAL A 175 -1.72 2.85 -18.10
C VAL A 175 -1.39 4.35 -18.22
N ASP A 176 -2.42 5.20 -18.31
CA ASP A 176 -2.23 6.65 -18.40
C ASP A 176 -1.60 7.22 -17.11
N ASN A 177 -2.03 6.76 -15.92
CA ASN A 177 -1.44 7.19 -14.66
C ASN A 177 0.02 6.74 -14.52
N ILE A 178 0.34 5.51 -14.92
CA ILE A 178 1.74 5.06 -14.91
C ILE A 178 2.59 5.94 -15.83
N LYS A 179 2.16 6.13 -17.09
CA LYS A 179 2.93 6.87 -18.10
C LYS A 179 3.07 8.37 -17.78
N HIS A 180 2.01 9.00 -17.24
CA HIS A 180 2.00 10.46 -17.05
C HIS A 180 2.32 10.90 -15.61
N LYS A 181 2.31 9.98 -14.63
CA LYS A 181 2.65 10.31 -13.23
C LYS A 181 3.91 9.56 -12.79
N LEU A 182 3.88 8.23 -12.78
CA LEU A 182 4.98 7.44 -12.24
C LEU A 182 6.25 7.55 -13.09
N PHE A 183 6.13 7.53 -14.44
CA PHE A 183 7.29 7.64 -15.34
C PHE A 183 7.91 9.05 -15.40
N ASN A 184 7.33 10.03 -14.69
CA ASN A 184 7.96 11.33 -14.47
C ASN A 184 8.85 11.36 -13.21
N LEU A 185 8.79 10.33 -12.38
CA LEU A 185 9.71 10.16 -11.25
C LEU A 185 11.14 9.85 -11.76
N PRO A 186 12.17 10.07 -10.94
CA PRO A 186 13.55 9.74 -11.31
C PRO A 186 13.68 8.27 -11.78
N THR A 187 14.53 8.04 -12.78
CA THR A 187 14.69 6.70 -13.38
C THR A 187 15.26 5.66 -12.41
N ASP A 188 16.01 6.10 -11.42
CA ASP A 188 16.57 5.29 -10.32
C ASP A 188 15.65 5.19 -9.10
N CYS A 189 14.45 5.78 -9.17
CA CYS A 189 13.45 5.63 -8.12
C CYS A 189 13.07 4.16 -7.95
N VAL A 190 13.24 3.65 -6.72
CA VAL A 190 12.86 2.28 -6.36
C VAL A 190 11.35 2.21 -6.15
N VAL A 191 10.71 1.23 -6.75
CA VAL A 191 9.28 0.94 -6.56
C VAL A 191 9.14 -0.29 -5.68
N TYR A 192 8.45 -0.15 -4.56
CA TYR A 192 8.02 -1.20 -3.65
C TYR A 192 6.55 -1.52 -3.96
N PRO A 193 6.27 -2.62 -4.67
CA PRO A 193 4.91 -2.94 -5.11
C PRO A 193 4.11 -3.71 -4.07
N GLY A 194 2.78 -3.77 -4.22
CA GLY A 194 1.91 -4.60 -3.39
C GLY A 194 2.18 -6.11 -3.54
N HIS A 195 2.75 -6.55 -4.67
CA HIS A 195 3.09 -7.96 -4.90
C HIS A 195 4.42 -8.12 -5.62
N GLY A 196 5.13 -9.19 -5.27
CA GLY A 196 6.38 -9.56 -5.93
C GLY A 196 7.58 -8.70 -5.53
N PRO A 197 8.66 -8.74 -6.31
CA PRO A 197 9.89 -8.01 -5.99
C PRO A 197 9.80 -6.53 -6.32
N SER A 198 10.66 -5.74 -5.65
CA SER A 198 10.87 -4.33 -6.00
C SER A 198 11.42 -4.18 -7.42
N THR A 199 11.16 -3.02 -8.02
CA THR A 199 11.67 -2.65 -9.35
C THR A 199 12.14 -1.19 -9.35
N GLN A 200 12.43 -0.63 -10.52
CA GLN A 200 12.82 0.76 -10.70
C GLN A 200 12.04 1.40 -11.85
N ILE A 201 11.71 2.67 -11.71
CA ILE A 201 10.97 3.43 -12.74
C ILE A 201 11.65 3.34 -14.11
N GLY A 202 12.96 3.53 -14.18
CA GLY A 202 13.70 3.47 -15.44
C GLY A 202 13.70 2.08 -16.09
N PHE A 203 13.76 1.01 -15.26
CA PHE A 203 13.67 -0.35 -15.75
C PHE A 203 12.30 -0.63 -16.37
N GLU A 204 11.22 -0.29 -15.65
CA GLU A 204 9.86 -0.53 -16.13
C GLU A 204 9.52 0.32 -17.36
N LYS A 205 10.00 1.56 -17.41
CA LYS A 205 9.83 2.43 -18.57
C LYS A 205 10.46 1.86 -19.86
N ALA A 206 11.54 1.09 -19.71
CA ALA A 206 12.27 0.51 -20.86
C ALA A 206 11.84 -0.92 -21.20
N HIS A 207 11.33 -1.71 -20.24
CA HIS A 207 11.19 -3.15 -20.41
C HIS A 207 9.80 -3.71 -20.04
N ASN A 208 8.88 -2.91 -19.49
CA ASN A 208 7.57 -3.42 -19.08
C ASN A 208 6.70 -3.72 -20.32
N PRO A 209 6.32 -5.00 -20.55
CA PRO A 209 5.61 -5.39 -21.77
C PRO A 209 4.18 -4.83 -21.88
N PHE A 210 3.61 -4.34 -20.78
CA PHE A 210 2.27 -3.72 -20.76
C PHE A 210 2.29 -2.23 -21.08
N LEU A 211 3.48 -1.62 -21.13
CA LEU A 211 3.66 -0.16 -21.23
C LEU A 211 4.45 0.28 -22.46
N LEU A 212 4.99 -0.68 -23.22
CA LEU A 212 5.72 -0.45 -24.48
C LEU A 212 4.80 -0.05 -25.63
#